data_2a5b3836bd16a3e37af2a283acee6ff3
#
_entry.id   2a5b3836bd16a3e37af2a283acee6ff3
#
_cell.length_a   1.000
_cell.length_b   1.000
_cell.length_c   1.000
_cell.angle_alpha   90.00
_cell.angle_beta   90.00
_cell.angle_gamma   90.00
#
_symmetry.space_group_name_H-M   'P 1'
#
loop_
_entity.id
_entity.type
_entity.pdbx_description
1 polymer ?
#
loop_
_entity_poly.entity_id
_entity_poly.type
_entity_poly.pdbx_seq_one_letter_code
_entity_poly.pdbx_strand_id
1 'polypeptide(L)'
;MDLELTGKRAVITGASKGIGLGCAVGLAREGCHVQLAARNKETLRDAEAFVLNVAPNIDVVTHSVDLSLSEDQKRLVNAAGEVDIWINNAGAIPAGDITTIDERLWREAWDLKVFGYINLCREVYADMEARGTGVIINVIGAAAVRPQPSYIAGAVGNSGLVGLTTALGSRSVQKGVRVVAINPGLIVTDRMGHILRQEALDRFDDEDRWE
;
A
#
# COMPACT_ATOMS: atom_id res chain seq x y z
N MET A 1 -13.62 -5.46 -21.13
CA MET A 1 -12.37 -4.93 -21.74
C MET A 1 -11.29 -5.88 -21.31
N ASP A 2 -10.49 -6.40 -22.24
CA ASP A 2 -9.32 -7.19 -21.87
C ASP A 2 -8.21 -6.22 -21.44
N LEU A 3 -7.67 -6.42 -20.23
CA LEU A 3 -6.60 -5.59 -19.68
C LEU A 3 -5.20 -6.22 -19.91
N GLU A 4 -5.14 -7.38 -20.56
CA GLU A 4 -3.91 -8.15 -20.84
C GLU A 4 -3.12 -8.47 -19.55
N LEU A 5 -3.84 -8.75 -18.46
CA LEU A 5 -3.27 -9.01 -17.13
C LEU A 5 -3.16 -10.51 -16.81
N THR A 6 -3.77 -11.38 -17.60
CA THR A 6 -3.74 -12.83 -17.38
C THR A 6 -2.31 -13.36 -17.33
N GLY A 7 -1.97 -14.10 -16.28
CA GLY A 7 -0.65 -14.68 -16.04
C GLY A 7 0.41 -13.69 -15.53
N LYS A 8 0.09 -12.39 -15.39
CA LYS A 8 0.97 -11.40 -14.77
C LYS A 8 1.13 -11.68 -13.27
N ARG A 9 2.29 -11.35 -12.73
CA ARG A 9 2.60 -11.51 -11.31
C ARG A 9 2.56 -10.15 -10.61
N ALA A 10 1.78 -10.06 -9.55
CA ALA A 10 1.63 -8.83 -8.77
C ALA A 10 1.96 -9.04 -7.29
N VAL A 11 2.71 -8.12 -6.70
CA VAL A 11 2.94 -8.03 -5.24
C VAL A 11 2.12 -6.87 -4.69
N ILE A 12 1.41 -7.11 -3.59
CA ILE A 12 0.61 -6.09 -2.91
C ILE A 12 1.02 -6.04 -1.43
N THR A 13 1.51 -4.91 -0.98
CA THR A 13 1.85 -4.69 0.43
C THR A 13 0.63 -4.21 1.22
N GLY A 14 0.50 -4.65 2.47
CA GLY A 14 -0.68 -4.38 3.29
C GLY A 14 -1.94 -5.05 2.74
N ALA A 15 -1.80 -6.25 2.15
CA ALA A 15 -2.84 -6.93 1.40
C ALA A 15 -3.78 -7.81 2.24
N SER A 16 -3.60 -7.87 3.57
CA SER A 16 -4.46 -8.72 4.42
C SER A 16 -5.88 -8.18 4.61
N LYS A 17 -6.13 -6.90 4.29
CA LYS A 17 -7.45 -6.26 4.42
C LYS A 17 -7.54 -4.93 3.64
N GLY A 18 -8.73 -4.35 3.64
CA GLY A 18 -8.97 -3.00 3.12
C GLY A 18 -8.58 -2.83 1.66
N ILE A 19 -7.96 -1.68 1.33
CA ILE A 19 -7.59 -1.33 -0.05
C ILE A 19 -6.64 -2.36 -0.66
N GLY A 20 -5.64 -2.83 0.10
CA GLY A 20 -4.68 -3.82 -0.40
C GLY A 20 -5.33 -5.14 -0.79
N LEU A 21 -6.26 -5.65 0.02
CA LEU A 21 -7.04 -6.84 -0.32
C LEU A 21 -7.95 -6.58 -1.53
N GLY A 22 -8.56 -5.39 -1.61
CA GLY A 22 -9.35 -5.00 -2.77
C GLY A 22 -8.53 -4.98 -4.07
N CYS A 23 -7.29 -4.49 -4.02
CA CYS A 23 -6.36 -4.53 -5.16
C CYS A 23 -6.02 -5.98 -5.55
N ALA A 24 -5.74 -6.84 -4.56
CA ALA A 24 -5.43 -8.24 -4.81
C ALA A 24 -6.60 -8.97 -5.49
N VAL A 25 -7.82 -8.78 -4.99
CA VAL A 25 -9.04 -9.37 -5.58
C VAL A 25 -9.28 -8.85 -6.99
N GLY A 26 -9.09 -7.54 -7.23
CA GLY A 26 -9.25 -6.95 -8.56
C GLY A 26 -8.27 -7.56 -9.57
N LEU A 27 -6.99 -7.65 -9.23
CA LEU A 27 -5.97 -8.25 -10.07
C LEU A 27 -6.18 -9.74 -10.28
N ALA A 28 -6.59 -10.47 -9.23
CA ALA A 28 -6.90 -11.89 -9.30
C ALA A 28 -8.05 -12.19 -10.28
N ARG A 29 -9.10 -11.36 -10.30
CA ARG A 29 -10.22 -11.47 -11.25
C ARG A 29 -9.79 -11.28 -12.71
N GLU A 30 -8.75 -10.49 -12.93
CA GLU A 30 -8.15 -10.28 -14.26
C GLU A 30 -7.10 -11.37 -14.60
N GLY A 31 -6.99 -12.42 -13.77
CA GLY A 31 -6.10 -13.57 -14.03
C GLY A 31 -4.65 -13.36 -13.61
N CYS A 32 -4.34 -12.35 -12.79
CA CYS A 32 -3.00 -12.19 -12.21
C CYS A 32 -2.76 -13.23 -11.12
N HIS A 33 -1.54 -13.77 -11.06
CA HIS A 33 -1.00 -14.39 -9.86
C HIS A 33 -0.65 -13.31 -8.85
N VAL A 34 -1.05 -13.46 -7.59
CA VAL A 34 -0.87 -12.40 -6.59
C VAL A 34 -0.04 -12.86 -5.39
N GLN A 35 0.80 -11.96 -4.89
CA GLN A 35 1.59 -12.15 -3.69
C GLN A 35 1.16 -11.11 -2.65
N LEU A 36 0.68 -11.59 -1.51
CA LEU A 36 0.10 -10.79 -0.45
C LEU A 36 1.11 -10.61 0.68
N ALA A 37 1.53 -9.37 0.96
CA ALA A 37 2.47 -9.09 2.03
C ALA A 37 1.80 -8.32 3.17
N ALA A 38 1.92 -8.81 4.41
CA ALA A 38 1.47 -8.14 5.64
C ALA A 38 2.15 -8.76 6.87
N ARG A 39 1.95 -8.19 8.07
CA ARG A 39 2.59 -8.66 9.29
C ARG A 39 1.94 -9.92 9.88
N ASN A 40 0.62 -9.97 9.89
CA ASN A 40 -0.12 -11.01 10.60
C ASN A 40 -0.40 -12.21 9.67
N LYS A 41 0.08 -13.40 10.06
CA LYS A 41 -0.07 -14.64 9.30
C LYS A 41 -1.51 -15.13 9.21
N GLU A 42 -2.32 -14.93 10.24
CA GLU A 42 -3.72 -15.40 10.26
C GLU A 42 -4.55 -14.59 9.27
N THR A 43 -4.48 -13.25 9.35
CA THR A 43 -5.20 -12.40 8.41
C THR A 43 -4.70 -12.55 6.96
N LEU A 44 -3.44 -12.96 6.75
CA LEU A 44 -2.94 -13.30 5.41
C LEU A 44 -3.56 -14.60 4.89
N ARG A 45 -3.74 -15.64 5.74
CA ARG A 45 -4.43 -16.88 5.36
C ARG A 45 -5.88 -16.64 4.99
N ASP A 46 -6.58 -15.80 5.76
CA ASP A 46 -7.96 -15.43 5.47
C ASP A 46 -8.05 -14.67 4.13
N ALA A 47 -7.12 -13.75 3.87
CA ALA A 47 -7.02 -13.02 2.62
C ALA A 47 -6.73 -13.95 1.43
N GLU A 48 -5.81 -14.90 1.58
CA GLU A 48 -5.48 -15.92 0.58
C GLU A 48 -6.70 -16.76 0.24
N ALA A 49 -7.39 -17.29 1.26
CA ALA A 49 -8.60 -18.08 1.07
C ALA A 49 -9.71 -17.28 0.37
N PHE A 50 -9.86 -16.01 0.74
CA PHE A 50 -10.83 -15.12 0.10
C PHE A 50 -10.49 -14.86 -1.37
N VAL A 51 -9.23 -14.59 -1.70
CA VAL A 51 -8.78 -14.37 -3.09
C VAL A 51 -8.98 -15.63 -3.93
N LEU A 52 -8.57 -16.81 -3.42
CA LEU A 52 -8.75 -18.10 -4.11
C LEU A 52 -10.22 -18.47 -4.31
N ASN A 53 -11.10 -18.10 -3.38
CA ASN A 53 -12.55 -18.30 -3.58
C ASN A 53 -13.11 -17.45 -4.73
N VAL A 54 -12.54 -16.28 -4.96
CA VAL A 54 -12.97 -15.35 -6.05
C VAL A 54 -12.33 -15.73 -7.38
N ALA A 55 -11.08 -16.20 -7.37
CA ALA A 55 -10.28 -16.52 -8.55
C ALA A 55 -9.50 -17.84 -8.32
N PRO A 56 -10.13 -19.00 -8.48
CA PRO A 56 -9.53 -20.29 -8.10
C PRO A 56 -8.41 -20.77 -9.06
N ASN A 57 -8.22 -20.12 -10.19
CA ASN A 57 -7.28 -20.56 -11.23
C ASN A 57 -5.98 -19.77 -11.26
N ILE A 58 -5.65 -19.06 -10.18
CA ILE A 58 -4.40 -18.29 -10.06
C ILE A 58 -3.58 -18.79 -8.87
N ASP A 59 -2.29 -18.46 -8.87
CA ASP A 59 -1.45 -18.68 -7.70
C ASP A 59 -1.58 -17.51 -6.73
N VAL A 60 -1.71 -17.83 -5.44
CA VAL A 60 -1.65 -16.86 -4.34
C VAL A 60 -0.50 -17.25 -3.42
N VAL A 61 0.40 -16.31 -3.14
CA VAL A 61 1.51 -16.50 -2.21
C VAL A 61 1.40 -15.48 -1.09
N THR A 62 1.69 -15.87 0.14
CA THR A 62 1.65 -14.99 1.30
C THR A 62 3.04 -14.76 1.90
N HIS A 63 3.36 -13.51 2.24
CA HIS A 63 4.59 -13.10 2.88
C HIS A 63 4.31 -12.42 4.22
N SER A 64 4.67 -13.08 5.32
CA SER A 64 4.59 -12.46 6.65
C SER A 64 5.85 -11.66 6.92
N VAL A 65 5.74 -10.32 6.81
CA VAL A 65 6.86 -9.37 6.89
C VAL A 65 6.45 -8.08 7.60
N ASP A 66 7.36 -7.49 8.36
CA ASP A 66 7.21 -6.14 8.90
C ASP A 66 7.96 -5.13 8.04
N LEU A 67 7.22 -4.42 7.20
CA LEU A 67 7.79 -3.47 6.24
C LEU A 67 8.26 -2.14 6.86
N SER A 68 8.23 -2.00 8.19
CA SER A 68 8.98 -0.95 8.89
C SER A 68 10.47 -1.29 9.01
N LEU A 69 10.84 -2.57 8.79
CA LEU A 69 12.20 -3.08 8.90
C LEU A 69 12.83 -3.28 7.52
N SER A 70 13.99 -2.65 7.28
CA SER A 70 14.70 -2.74 6.00
C SER A 70 15.08 -4.16 5.60
N GLU A 71 15.39 -5.03 6.57
CA GLU A 71 15.72 -6.44 6.30
C GLU A 71 14.51 -7.21 5.79
N ASP A 72 13.32 -6.93 6.33
CA ASP A 72 12.08 -7.55 5.89
C ASP A 72 11.65 -7.05 4.50
N GLN A 73 11.92 -5.78 4.19
CA GLN A 73 11.71 -5.22 2.86
C GLN A 73 12.57 -5.96 1.81
N LYS A 74 13.86 -6.13 2.07
CA LYS A 74 14.78 -6.89 1.19
C LYS A 74 14.37 -8.35 1.08
N ARG A 75 13.99 -8.98 2.21
CA ARG A 75 13.51 -10.36 2.22
C ARG A 75 12.27 -10.53 1.34
N LEU A 76 11.32 -9.59 1.40
CA LEU A 76 10.14 -9.61 0.55
C LEU A 76 10.50 -9.53 -0.93
N VAL A 77 11.34 -8.55 -1.32
CA VAL A 77 11.73 -8.38 -2.73
C VAL A 77 12.43 -9.63 -3.25
N ASN A 78 13.37 -10.19 -2.50
CA ASN A 78 14.07 -11.41 -2.89
C ASN A 78 13.13 -12.63 -3.00
N ALA A 79 12.19 -12.78 -2.07
CA ALA A 79 11.24 -13.89 -2.08
C ALA A 79 10.18 -13.77 -3.17
N ALA A 80 9.81 -12.54 -3.53
CA ALA A 80 8.84 -12.28 -4.59
C ALA A 80 9.37 -12.65 -5.97
N GLY A 81 10.67 -12.57 -6.19
CA GLY A 81 11.29 -12.81 -7.49
C GLY A 81 10.86 -11.81 -8.56
N GLU A 82 10.84 -12.23 -9.80
CA GLU A 82 10.37 -11.38 -10.91
C GLU A 82 8.88 -11.13 -10.82
N VAL A 83 8.47 -9.85 -10.80
CA VAL A 83 7.07 -9.42 -10.78
C VAL A 83 6.81 -8.35 -11.84
N ASP A 84 5.60 -8.33 -12.39
CA ASP A 84 5.16 -7.36 -13.40
C ASP A 84 4.59 -6.09 -12.74
N ILE A 85 3.92 -6.26 -11.59
CA ILE A 85 3.18 -5.21 -10.91
C ILE A 85 3.57 -5.21 -9.42
N TRP A 86 3.97 -4.05 -8.93
CA TRP A 86 4.26 -3.84 -7.50
C TRP A 86 3.36 -2.75 -6.93
N ILE A 87 2.56 -3.09 -5.91
CA ILE A 87 1.67 -2.16 -5.25
C ILE A 87 2.16 -1.88 -3.82
N ASN A 88 2.70 -0.69 -3.60
CA ASN A 88 2.97 -0.16 -2.27
C ASN A 88 1.66 0.38 -1.68
N ASN A 89 1.10 -0.34 -0.71
CA ASN A 89 -0.14 0.06 -0.03
C ASN A 89 -0.02 0.00 1.50
N ALA A 90 0.93 -0.75 2.05
CA ALA A 90 1.13 -0.84 3.49
C ALA A 90 1.35 0.55 4.11
N GLY A 91 0.61 0.85 5.17
CA GLY A 91 0.79 2.13 5.87
C GLY A 91 -0.15 2.26 7.07
N ALA A 92 0.38 2.82 8.14
CA ALA A 92 -0.34 3.09 9.38
C ALA A 92 0.23 4.36 10.03
N ILE A 93 -0.19 5.52 9.54
CA ILE A 93 0.17 6.80 10.17
C ILE A 93 -0.96 7.18 11.12
N PRO A 94 -0.65 7.52 12.39
CA PRO A 94 -1.65 7.95 13.36
C PRO A 94 -2.21 9.32 13.00
N ALA A 95 -3.44 9.58 13.41
CA ALA A 95 -4.00 10.92 13.43
C ALA A 95 -3.33 11.74 14.54
N GLY A 96 -3.30 13.05 14.39
CA GLY A 96 -2.79 14.00 15.35
C GLY A 96 -2.20 15.25 14.68
N ASP A 97 -2.11 16.31 15.45
CA ASP A 97 -1.53 17.59 15.04
C ASP A 97 -0.04 17.70 15.44
N ILE A 98 0.56 18.85 15.15
CA ILE A 98 2.00 19.09 15.39
C ILE A 98 2.39 19.04 16.87
N THR A 99 1.42 19.23 17.77
CA THR A 99 1.66 19.26 19.22
C THR A 99 1.41 17.89 19.87
N THR A 100 0.61 17.04 19.24
CA THR A 100 0.20 15.73 19.79
C THR A 100 1.02 14.56 19.25
N ILE A 101 1.62 14.68 18.04
CA ILE A 101 2.48 13.65 17.47
C ILE A 101 3.94 13.95 17.86
N ASP A 102 4.50 13.16 18.78
CA ASP A 102 5.91 13.27 19.16
C ASP A 102 6.87 12.73 18.07
N GLU A 103 8.17 13.00 18.22
CA GLU A 103 9.19 12.58 17.25
C GLU A 103 9.24 11.06 17.09
N ARG A 104 9.04 10.29 18.17
CA ARG A 104 9.07 8.84 18.12
C ARG A 104 7.94 8.29 17.26
N LEU A 105 6.69 8.73 17.49
CA LEU A 105 5.53 8.32 16.69
C LEU A 105 5.68 8.72 15.22
N TRP A 106 6.26 9.91 14.97
CA TRP A 106 6.53 10.37 13.61
C TRP A 106 7.49 9.44 12.87
N ARG A 107 8.62 9.07 13.51
CA ARG A 107 9.61 8.16 12.93
C ARG A 107 9.02 6.77 12.69
N GLU A 108 8.38 6.16 13.69
CA GLU A 108 7.74 4.85 13.58
C GLU A 108 6.73 4.77 12.43
N ALA A 109 5.88 5.81 12.29
CA ALA A 109 4.91 5.88 11.22
C ALA A 109 5.58 6.00 9.83
N TRP A 110 6.67 6.75 9.76
CA TRP A 110 7.39 6.98 8.51
C TRP A 110 8.28 5.81 8.12
N ASP A 111 8.83 5.05 9.06
CA ASP A 111 9.59 3.83 8.76
C ASP A 111 8.76 2.85 7.93
N LEU A 112 7.48 2.67 8.26
CA LEU A 112 6.58 1.84 7.50
C LEU A 112 6.12 2.51 6.18
N LYS A 113 5.55 3.71 6.27
CA LYS A 113 4.84 4.31 5.13
C LYS A 113 5.79 5.03 4.18
N VAL A 114 6.71 5.86 4.69
CA VAL A 114 7.56 6.70 3.83
C VAL A 114 8.82 5.95 3.42
N PHE A 115 9.63 5.53 4.37
CA PHE A 115 10.86 4.79 4.08
C PHE A 115 10.60 3.41 3.49
N GLY A 116 9.52 2.73 3.92
CA GLY A 116 9.08 1.49 3.31
C GLY A 116 8.85 1.63 1.81
N TYR A 117 8.10 2.67 1.39
CA TYR A 117 7.84 2.92 -0.03
C TYR A 117 9.12 3.32 -0.79
N ILE A 118 9.95 4.21 -0.22
CA ILE A 118 11.21 4.64 -0.84
C ILE A 118 12.11 3.43 -1.09
N ASN A 119 12.31 2.59 -0.09
CA ASN A 119 13.19 1.42 -0.19
C ASN A 119 12.66 0.38 -1.18
N LEU A 120 11.37 0.03 -1.07
CA LEU A 120 10.74 -0.92 -2.00
C LEU A 120 10.75 -0.40 -3.44
N CYS A 121 10.45 0.89 -3.65
CA CYS A 121 10.57 1.50 -4.97
C CYS A 121 12.00 1.39 -5.51
N ARG A 122 13.03 1.65 -4.68
CA ARG A 122 14.44 1.58 -5.11
C ARG A 122 14.83 0.18 -5.57
N GLU A 123 14.51 -0.84 -4.78
CA GLU A 123 14.89 -2.23 -5.10
C GLU A 123 14.12 -2.75 -6.32
N VAL A 124 12.79 -2.57 -6.32
CA VAL A 124 11.91 -3.08 -7.37
C VAL A 124 12.11 -2.33 -8.68
N TYR A 125 12.32 -1.01 -8.62
CA TYR A 125 12.58 -0.21 -9.83
C TYR A 125 13.86 -0.65 -10.52
N ALA A 126 14.94 -0.92 -9.78
CA ALA A 126 16.22 -1.36 -10.35
C ALA A 126 16.07 -2.68 -11.12
N ASP A 127 15.32 -3.65 -10.57
CA ASP A 127 15.03 -4.91 -11.26
C ASP A 127 14.16 -4.70 -12.51
N MET A 128 13.07 -3.95 -12.39
CA MET A 128 12.18 -3.65 -13.50
C MET A 128 12.90 -2.87 -14.62
N GLU A 129 13.75 -1.90 -14.28
CA GLU A 129 14.58 -1.15 -15.24
C GLU A 129 15.54 -2.08 -15.99
N ALA A 130 16.20 -2.99 -15.30
CA ALA A 130 17.11 -3.96 -15.90
C ALA A 130 16.40 -4.90 -16.89
N ARG A 131 15.14 -5.26 -16.62
CA ARG A 131 14.29 -6.08 -17.49
C ARG A 131 13.59 -5.26 -18.60
N GLY A 132 13.54 -3.94 -18.49
CA GLY A 132 12.86 -3.05 -19.43
C GLY A 132 11.33 -3.11 -19.36
N THR A 133 10.74 -3.61 -18.24
CA THR A 133 9.30 -3.75 -18.09
C THR A 133 8.90 -3.76 -16.63
N GLY A 134 7.77 -3.15 -16.29
CA GLY A 134 7.18 -3.20 -14.96
C GLY A 134 6.23 -2.04 -14.64
N VAL A 135 5.45 -2.21 -13.60
CA VAL A 135 4.54 -1.19 -13.08
C VAL A 135 4.68 -1.10 -11.56
N ILE A 136 4.96 0.08 -11.05
CA ILE A 136 4.94 0.39 -9.61
C ILE A 136 3.78 1.34 -9.33
N ILE A 137 2.91 0.96 -8.40
CA ILE A 137 1.77 1.76 -7.97
C ILE A 137 1.93 2.10 -6.49
N ASN A 138 2.00 3.38 -6.17
CA ASN A 138 2.04 3.89 -4.81
C ASN A 138 0.64 4.32 -4.37
N VAL A 139 0.01 3.57 -3.46
CA VAL A 139 -1.27 3.93 -2.85
C VAL A 139 -0.99 4.86 -1.68
N ILE A 140 -1.12 6.17 -1.90
CA ILE A 140 -0.65 7.21 -0.98
C ILE A 140 -1.79 7.70 -0.09
N GLY A 141 -2.67 8.54 -0.62
CA GLY A 141 -3.83 9.08 0.09
C GLY A 141 -4.04 10.57 -0.15
N ALA A 142 -5.32 10.98 -0.10
CA ALA A 142 -5.77 12.34 -0.42
C ALA A 142 -5.15 13.45 0.44
N ALA A 143 -4.62 13.12 1.64
CA ALA A 143 -3.90 14.07 2.49
C ALA A 143 -2.64 14.66 1.83
N ALA A 144 -2.13 14.05 0.75
CA ALA A 144 -1.06 14.62 -0.07
C ALA A 144 -1.46 15.92 -0.77
N VAL A 145 -2.74 16.04 -1.17
CA VAL A 145 -3.28 17.16 -1.95
C VAL A 145 -4.28 18.00 -1.16
N ARG A 146 -4.79 17.48 -0.06
CA ARG A 146 -5.70 18.15 0.88
C ARG A 146 -5.21 17.94 2.31
N PRO A 147 -4.10 18.57 2.71
CA PRO A 147 -3.51 18.39 4.04
C PRO A 147 -4.47 18.88 5.12
N GLN A 148 -4.56 18.11 6.21
CA GLN A 148 -5.36 18.45 7.38
C GLN A 148 -4.44 18.56 8.60
N PRO A 149 -4.62 19.59 9.47
CA PRO A 149 -3.80 19.74 10.68
C PRO A 149 -3.86 18.51 11.60
N SER A 150 -5.03 17.86 11.71
CA SER A 150 -5.26 16.66 12.52
C SER A 150 -4.61 15.38 11.97
N TYR A 151 -3.94 15.45 10.83
CA TYR A 151 -3.22 14.32 10.20
C TYR A 151 -1.86 14.76 9.63
N ILE A 152 -1.15 15.59 10.38
CA ILE A 152 0.03 16.31 9.87
C ILE A 152 1.17 15.39 9.42
N ALA A 153 1.49 14.34 10.19
CA ALA A 153 2.54 13.38 9.84
C ALA A 153 2.22 12.63 8.53
N GLY A 154 0.92 12.33 8.32
CA GLY A 154 0.42 11.73 7.08
C GLY A 154 0.43 12.71 5.91
N ALA A 155 0.05 13.96 6.13
CA ALA A 155 0.03 14.97 5.09
C ALA A 155 1.45 15.20 4.52
N VAL A 156 2.44 15.40 5.39
CA VAL A 156 3.84 15.59 4.98
C VAL A 156 4.43 14.36 4.31
N GLY A 157 4.24 13.17 4.90
CA GLY A 157 4.73 11.91 4.33
C GLY A 157 4.11 11.60 2.97
N ASN A 158 2.79 11.75 2.84
CA ASN A 158 2.07 11.53 1.59
C ASN A 158 2.52 12.52 0.49
N SER A 159 2.71 13.80 0.82
CA SER A 159 3.24 14.79 -0.12
C SER A 159 4.64 14.43 -0.60
N GLY A 160 5.51 13.96 0.29
CA GLY A 160 6.84 13.44 -0.06
C GLY A 160 6.77 12.25 -1.02
N LEU A 161 5.84 11.31 -0.78
CA LEU A 161 5.65 10.14 -1.66
C LEU A 161 5.05 10.51 -3.03
N VAL A 162 4.22 11.55 -3.13
CA VAL A 162 3.80 12.10 -4.43
C VAL A 162 5.02 12.67 -5.17
N GLY A 163 5.88 13.42 -4.47
CA GLY A 163 7.13 13.93 -5.03
C GLY A 163 8.05 12.81 -5.52
N LEU A 164 8.26 11.76 -4.73
CA LEU A 164 9.01 10.56 -5.11
C LEU A 164 8.45 9.93 -6.38
N THR A 165 7.13 9.68 -6.39
CA THR A 165 6.45 9.02 -7.52
C THR A 165 6.55 9.84 -8.79
N THR A 166 6.36 11.16 -8.70
CA THR A 166 6.49 12.09 -9.82
C THR A 166 7.92 12.12 -10.36
N ALA A 167 8.91 12.18 -9.47
CA ALA A 167 10.32 12.19 -9.85
C ALA A 167 10.73 10.89 -10.56
N LEU A 168 10.38 9.73 -10.02
CA LEU A 168 10.64 8.44 -10.65
C LEU A 168 9.87 8.30 -11.97
N GLY A 169 8.58 8.59 -11.97
CA GLY A 169 7.69 8.42 -13.12
C GLY A 169 8.03 9.32 -14.30
N SER A 170 8.69 10.46 -14.06
CA SER A 170 9.02 11.43 -15.11
C SER A 170 9.92 10.89 -16.23
N ARG A 171 10.74 9.88 -15.93
CA ARG A 171 11.68 9.26 -16.89
C ARG A 171 11.58 7.75 -16.97
N SER A 172 10.86 7.11 -16.08
CA SER A 172 10.77 5.65 -15.97
C SER A 172 10.20 5.00 -17.22
N VAL A 173 9.29 5.67 -17.93
CA VAL A 173 8.69 5.17 -19.18
C VAL A 173 9.75 4.95 -20.28
N GLN A 174 10.80 5.76 -20.32
CA GLN A 174 11.92 5.57 -21.24
C GLN A 174 12.72 4.29 -20.98
N LYS A 175 12.56 3.72 -19.78
CA LYS A 175 13.17 2.48 -19.33
C LYS A 175 12.17 1.30 -19.31
N GLY A 176 10.97 1.48 -19.89
CA GLY A 176 9.93 0.47 -19.92
C GLY A 176 9.18 0.31 -18.58
N VAL A 177 9.42 1.15 -17.59
CA VAL A 177 8.79 1.09 -16.26
C VAL A 177 7.77 2.20 -16.10
N ARG A 178 6.59 1.89 -15.59
CA ARG A 178 5.57 2.88 -15.22
C ARG A 178 5.53 3.03 -13.70
N VAL A 179 5.69 4.24 -13.20
CA VAL A 179 5.57 4.55 -11.77
C VAL A 179 4.48 5.58 -11.58
N VAL A 180 3.41 5.19 -10.88
CA VAL A 180 2.21 6.02 -10.70
C VAL A 180 1.76 6.04 -9.25
N ALA A 181 0.99 7.05 -8.88
CA ALA A 181 0.37 7.18 -7.57
C ALA A 181 -1.15 7.15 -7.66
N ILE A 182 -1.78 6.57 -6.65
CA ILE A 182 -3.21 6.71 -6.37
C ILE A 182 -3.35 7.41 -5.02
N ASN A 183 -4.18 8.44 -4.96
CA ASN A 183 -4.50 9.18 -3.74
C ASN A 183 -5.96 8.90 -3.33
N PRO A 184 -6.25 7.75 -2.68
CA PRO A 184 -7.60 7.45 -2.22
C PRO A 184 -8.09 8.53 -1.26
N GLY A 185 -9.38 8.87 -1.38
CA GLY A 185 -10.10 9.64 -0.39
C GLY A 185 -10.59 8.75 0.77
N LEU A 186 -11.76 9.07 1.29
CA LEU A 186 -12.42 8.25 2.30
C LEU A 186 -12.93 6.97 1.62
N ILE A 187 -12.29 5.85 1.92
CA ILE A 187 -12.72 4.52 1.47
C ILE A 187 -13.24 3.78 2.69
N VAL A 188 -14.45 3.24 2.60
CA VAL A 188 -15.05 2.46 3.68
C VAL A 188 -14.22 1.19 3.90
N THR A 189 -13.51 1.16 5.01
CA THR A 189 -12.68 0.05 5.48
C THR A 189 -12.84 -0.03 7.00
N ASP A 190 -12.51 -1.17 7.62
CA ASP A 190 -12.54 -1.30 9.08
C ASP A 190 -11.79 -0.17 9.79
N ARG A 191 -10.61 0.19 9.25
CA ARG A 191 -9.81 1.31 9.80
C ARG A 191 -10.56 2.62 9.73
N MET A 192 -11.24 2.92 8.62
CA MET A 192 -12.00 4.16 8.47
C MET A 192 -13.21 4.17 9.38
N GLY A 193 -13.92 3.05 9.50
CA GLY A 193 -15.02 2.92 10.45
C GLY A 193 -14.59 3.20 11.89
N HIS A 194 -13.43 2.69 12.33
CA HIS A 194 -12.89 3.01 13.66
C HIS A 194 -12.55 4.50 13.82
N ILE A 195 -11.92 5.11 12.84
CA ILE A 195 -11.57 6.55 12.90
C ILE A 195 -12.83 7.41 12.98
N LEU A 196 -13.81 7.12 12.15
CA LEU A 196 -15.06 7.89 12.11
C LEU A 196 -15.89 7.73 13.39
N ARG A 197 -15.96 6.50 13.96
CA ARG A 197 -16.61 6.29 15.27
C ARG A 197 -15.92 7.05 16.39
N GLN A 198 -14.59 7.03 16.43
CA GLN A 198 -13.84 7.79 17.42
C GLN A 198 -14.09 9.31 17.26
N GLU A 199 -14.09 9.82 16.02
CA GLU A 199 -14.40 11.23 15.75
C GLU A 199 -15.84 11.59 16.16
N ALA A 200 -16.79 10.68 15.93
CA ALA A 200 -18.19 10.88 16.35
C ALA A 200 -18.31 10.89 17.87
N LEU A 201 -17.62 9.98 18.57
CA LEU A 201 -17.56 9.95 20.02
C LEU A 201 -16.99 11.26 20.57
N ASP A 202 -15.86 11.72 20.03
CA ASP A 202 -15.19 12.96 20.48
C ASP A 202 -16.04 14.23 20.24
N ARG A 203 -16.85 14.26 19.16
CA ARG A 203 -17.65 15.45 18.78
C ARG A 203 -19.06 15.43 19.35
N PHE A 204 -19.66 14.28 19.52
CA PHE A 204 -21.07 14.10 19.81
C PHE A 204 -21.34 13.26 21.04
N ASP A 205 -20.28 12.72 21.70
CA ASP A 205 -20.39 11.75 22.79
C ASP A 205 -21.23 10.52 22.43
N ASP A 206 -21.19 10.13 21.13
CA ASP A 206 -21.98 9.05 20.56
C ASP A 206 -21.26 8.44 19.33
N GLU A 207 -20.73 7.23 19.48
CA GLU A 207 -19.98 6.54 18.43
C GLU A 207 -20.86 6.11 17.23
N ASP A 208 -22.17 5.99 17.40
CA ASP A 208 -23.09 5.57 16.35
C ASP A 208 -23.44 6.72 15.38
N ARG A 209 -23.04 7.95 15.69
CA ARG A 209 -23.24 9.12 14.82
C ARG A 209 -22.13 9.34 13.79
N TRP A 210 -21.47 8.30 13.37
CA TRP A 210 -20.34 8.36 12.43
C TRP A 210 -20.75 8.36 10.96
N GLU A 211 -22.02 8.03 10.62
CA GLU A 211 -22.58 7.98 9.26
C GLU A 211 -22.86 9.34 8.65
#